data_827d185615b705f78d875ff988c1ff6b
#
_entry.id   827d185615b705f78d875ff988c1ff6b
#
_cell.length_a   1.000
_cell.length_b   1.000
_cell.length_c   1.000
_cell.angle_alpha   90.00
_cell.angle_beta   90.00
_cell.angle_gamma   90.00
#
_symmetry.space_group_name_H-M   'P 1'
#
loop_
_entity.id
_entity.type
_entity.pdbx_description
1 polymer ?
#
loop_
_entity_poly.entity_id
_entity_poly.type
_entity_poly.pdbx_seq_one_letter_code
_entity_poly.pdbx_strand_id
1 'polypeptide(L)'
;GEKTERVPVWVMRQAGRILPEYRAVRNKLSGFIELCTTPELAAEVTLQPVDFLGVDAAIIFSDILVVPEAMGLPYQMIEKKGPWFENTIKSESDLNKIRIADPESDLAYVDQALRITKKELAGRVPLIGFAGAPWTIFSYMVEGSGSKTFSKARKMLYTQPELSHKLLDMITESTIKYLKMQINAGADLVQVFDSWAGILPPEQYNEFGLKYISKICNAINDVPVTVFAKGAFFARKEMGQLNCETIGLDWNMSVEASRRLIGESKTLQGNLDPCLLYSSFSEIEKATTAMLERFGGHKHIANLGHGVYPDISPDKVKCFIDTVKNWRSK
;
A
#
# COMPACT_ATOMS: atom_id res chain seq x y z
N GLY A 1 4.43 -20.57 2.08
CA GLY A 1 3.18 -20.30 2.76
C GLY A 1 2.42 -21.60 2.98
N GLU A 2 1.70 -21.67 4.08
CA GLU A 2 0.85 -22.82 4.38
C GLU A 2 -0.37 -22.83 3.43
N LYS A 3 -0.91 -24.03 3.17
CA LYS A 3 -2.12 -24.17 2.38
C LYS A 3 -3.32 -23.74 3.24
N THR A 4 -4.01 -22.69 2.82
CA THR A 4 -5.24 -22.22 3.47
C THR A 4 -6.45 -23.04 2.97
N GLU A 5 -7.52 -23.12 3.77
CA GLU A 5 -8.77 -23.80 3.38
C GLU A 5 -9.43 -23.18 2.15
N ARG A 6 -9.22 -21.88 1.95
CA ARG A 6 -9.69 -21.09 0.83
C ARG A 6 -8.75 -19.93 0.54
N VAL A 7 -8.93 -19.28 -0.59
CA VAL A 7 -8.21 -18.05 -0.93
C VAL A 7 -8.55 -16.94 0.07
N PRO A 8 -7.57 -16.35 0.76
CA PRO A 8 -7.82 -15.20 1.63
C PRO A 8 -8.11 -13.94 0.80
N VAL A 9 -8.94 -13.04 1.36
CA VAL A 9 -9.36 -11.82 0.68
C VAL A 9 -9.31 -10.59 1.59
N TRP A 10 -8.74 -9.53 1.09
CA TRP A 10 -8.85 -8.18 1.63
C TRP A 10 -8.87 -7.16 0.49
N VAL A 11 -9.17 -5.91 0.76
CA VAL A 11 -9.35 -4.89 -0.30
C VAL A 11 -8.52 -3.64 0.01
N MET A 12 -7.66 -3.23 -0.89
CA MET A 12 -6.93 -1.96 -0.75
C MET A 12 -7.92 -0.80 -0.60
N ARG A 13 -7.68 0.07 0.39
CA ARG A 13 -8.55 1.17 0.82
C ARG A 13 -9.89 0.73 1.37
N GLN A 14 -9.97 -0.48 1.94
CA GLN A 14 -11.18 -1.03 2.55
C GLN A 14 -11.73 -0.16 3.69
N ALA A 15 -10.86 0.38 4.56
CA ALA A 15 -11.21 1.41 5.53
C ALA A 15 -11.29 2.76 4.80
N GLY A 16 -12.50 3.22 4.49
CA GLY A 16 -12.64 4.40 3.67
C GLY A 16 -14.08 4.82 3.38
N ARG A 17 -14.21 5.81 2.51
CA ARG A 17 -15.49 6.50 2.19
C ARG A 17 -16.59 5.59 1.65
N ILE A 18 -16.30 4.37 1.23
CA ILE A 18 -17.31 3.39 0.86
C ILE A 18 -18.22 3.02 2.05
N LEU A 19 -17.65 2.95 3.28
CA LEU A 19 -18.40 2.55 4.47
C LEU A 19 -19.16 3.75 5.08
N PRO A 20 -20.48 3.60 5.35
CA PRO A 20 -21.25 4.61 6.10
C PRO A 20 -20.65 4.89 7.48
N GLU A 21 -20.19 3.86 8.18
CA GLU A 21 -19.57 3.94 9.50
C GLU A 21 -18.30 4.79 9.47
N TYR A 22 -17.44 4.61 8.48
CA TYR A 22 -16.28 5.47 8.27
C TYR A 22 -16.69 6.93 8.07
N ARG A 23 -17.71 7.17 7.22
CA ARG A 23 -18.21 8.53 6.99
C ARG A 23 -18.79 9.16 8.27
N ALA A 24 -19.45 8.37 9.11
CA ALA A 24 -19.99 8.85 10.38
C ALA A 24 -18.87 9.31 11.35
N VAL A 25 -17.76 8.58 11.41
CA VAL A 25 -16.56 9.01 12.17
C VAL A 25 -15.95 10.25 11.53
N ARG A 26 -15.66 10.18 10.24
CA ARG A 26 -14.94 11.23 9.50
C ARG A 26 -15.66 12.58 9.51
N ASN A 27 -17.00 12.61 9.48
CA ASN A 27 -17.81 13.84 9.44
C ASN A 27 -17.81 14.59 10.78
N LYS A 28 -17.35 13.98 11.87
CA LYS A 28 -17.21 14.63 13.19
C LYS A 28 -15.88 15.35 13.37
N LEU A 29 -14.94 15.18 12.42
CA LEU A 29 -13.55 15.62 12.54
C LEU A 29 -13.25 16.77 11.61
N SER A 30 -12.25 17.57 11.96
CA SER A 30 -11.76 18.70 11.15
C SER A 30 -11.16 18.26 9.82
N GLY A 31 -10.56 17.04 9.76
CA GLY A 31 -9.88 16.60 8.56
C GLY A 31 -9.37 15.16 8.61
N PHE A 32 -8.79 14.76 7.49
CA PHE A 32 -8.17 13.45 7.32
C PHE A 32 -6.97 13.26 8.29
N ILE A 33 -6.20 14.32 8.51
CA ILE A 33 -5.02 14.29 9.39
C ILE A 33 -5.46 13.98 10.82
N GLU A 34 -6.50 14.66 11.34
CA GLU A 34 -7.02 14.37 12.68
C GLU A 34 -7.41 12.90 12.86
N LEU A 35 -8.05 12.31 11.84
CA LEU A 35 -8.40 10.88 11.87
C LEU A 35 -7.14 9.98 11.93
N CYS A 36 -6.12 10.30 11.14
CA CYS A 36 -4.87 9.53 11.12
C CYS A 36 -4.06 9.68 12.39
N THR A 37 -4.09 10.87 13.03
CA THR A 37 -3.24 11.18 14.20
C THR A 37 -3.92 10.92 15.53
N THR A 38 -5.19 10.47 15.54
CA THR A 38 -5.92 10.03 16.72
C THR A 38 -5.95 8.51 16.79
N PRO A 39 -5.14 7.87 17.64
CA PRO A 39 -4.94 6.41 17.63
C PRO A 39 -6.23 5.59 17.74
N GLU A 40 -7.14 6.02 18.62
CA GLU A 40 -8.42 5.34 18.86
C GLU A 40 -9.32 5.37 17.61
N LEU A 41 -9.36 6.50 16.92
CA LEU A 41 -10.16 6.68 15.71
C LEU A 41 -9.55 5.93 14.52
N ALA A 42 -8.23 5.95 14.39
CA ALA A 42 -7.52 5.18 13.37
C ALA A 42 -7.76 3.67 13.58
N ALA A 43 -7.74 3.20 14.83
CA ALA A 43 -8.05 1.81 15.18
C ALA A 43 -9.52 1.48 14.87
N GLU A 44 -10.47 2.32 15.27
CA GLU A 44 -11.89 2.13 15.00
C GLU A 44 -12.16 1.92 13.51
N VAL A 45 -11.67 2.83 12.66
CA VAL A 45 -11.92 2.71 11.21
C VAL A 45 -11.13 1.56 10.56
N THR A 46 -10.04 1.13 11.16
CA THR A 46 -9.28 -0.06 10.71
C THR A 46 -10.08 -1.34 10.92
N LEU A 47 -10.84 -1.44 12.01
CA LEU A 47 -11.66 -2.61 12.35
C LEU A 47 -12.94 -2.72 11.51
N GLN A 48 -13.53 -1.60 11.10
CA GLN A 48 -14.79 -1.56 10.38
C GLN A 48 -14.88 -2.53 9.18
N PRO A 49 -13.89 -2.65 8.27
CA PRO A 49 -13.95 -3.61 7.17
C PRO A 49 -13.98 -5.07 7.62
N VAL A 50 -13.34 -5.40 8.74
CA VAL A 50 -13.38 -6.75 9.32
C VAL A 50 -14.81 -7.06 9.81
N ASP A 51 -15.43 -6.10 10.48
CA ASP A 51 -16.75 -6.26 11.09
C ASP A 51 -17.88 -6.21 10.05
N PHE A 52 -17.82 -5.30 9.08
CA PHE A 52 -18.92 -5.05 8.14
C PHE A 52 -18.75 -5.75 6.78
N LEU A 53 -17.53 -5.89 6.27
CA LEU A 53 -17.27 -6.56 5.00
C LEU A 53 -16.82 -8.01 5.17
N GLY A 54 -16.29 -8.36 6.34
CA GLY A 54 -15.81 -9.70 6.63
C GLY A 54 -14.52 -10.05 5.90
N VAL A 55 -13.60 -9.11 5.72
CA VAL A 55 -12.28 -9.34 5.11
C VAL A 55 -11.40 -10.23 5.98
N ASP A 56 -10.37 -10.85 5.37
CA ASP A 56 -9.45 -11.77 6.04
C ASP A 56 -8.16 -11.11 6.52
N ALA A 57 -8.05 -9.80 6.39
CA ALA A 57 -6.96 -9.03 6.98
C ALA A 57 -7.41 -7.59 7.27
N ALA A 58 -6.93 -7.01 8.36
CA ALA A 58 -7.01 -5.59 8.63
C ALA A 58 -5.75 -4.90 8.11
N ILE A 59 -5.86 -3.71 7.53
CA ILE A 59 -4.73 -2.85 7.22
C ILE A 59 -4.87 -1.58 8.03
N ILE A 60 -3.81 -1.20 8.76
CA ILE A 60 -3.85 -0.01 9.62
C ILE A 60 -4.25 1.23 8.82
N PHE A 61 -5.14 2.05 9.37
CA PHE A 61 -5.52 3.31 8.75
C PHE A 61 -4.44 4.37 9.03
N SER A 62 -3.75 4.79 7.98
CA SER A 62 -2.68 5.79 8.01
C SER A 62 -2.46 6.38 6.61
N ASP A 63 -1.42 7.20 6.43
CA ASP A 63 -0.98 7.72 5.14
C ASP A 63 0.48 7.31 4.87
N ILE A 64 0.84 7.15 3.59
CA ILE A 64 2.23 6.94 3.18
C ILE A 64 3.10 8.17 3.42
N LEU A 65 2.50 9.37 3.48
CA LEU A 65 3.21 10.66 3.62
C LEU A 65 3.54 11.02 5.07
N VAL A 66 3.21 10.17 6.04
CA VAL A 66 3.67 10.33 7.42
C VAL A 66 5.21 10.20 7.52
N VAL A 67 5.83 9.44 6.59
CA VAL A 67 7.29 9.30 6.54
C VAL A 67 8.00 10.62 6.21
N PRO A 68 7.70 11.32 5.10
CA PRO A 68 8.31 12.63 4.85
C PRO A 68 7.98 13.67 5.92
N GLU A 69 6.80 13.63 6.55
CA GLU A 69 6.46 14.48 7.68
C GLU A 69 7.42 14.24 8.87
N ALA A 70 7.62 12.99 9.27
CA ALA A 70 8.57 12.58 10.29
C ALA A 70 10.03 12.93 9.93
N MET A 71 10.36 12.99 8.64
CA MET A 71 11.65 13.45 8.15
C MET A 71 11.83 14.97 8.27
N GLY A 72 10.79 15.73 8.62
CA GLY A 72 10.81 17.19 8.73
C GLY A 72 10.26 17.95 7.52
N LEU A 73 9.57 17.25 6.61
CA LEU A 73 8.88 17.85 5.45
C LEU A 73 7.36 17.70 5.61
N PRO A 74 6.70 18.62 6.32
CA PRO A 74 5.27 18.52 6.59
C PRO A 74 4.42 18.70 5.32
N TYR A 75 3.27 18.02 5.30
CA TYR A 75 2.31 18.11 4.23
C TYR A 75 0.90 18.48 4.75
N GLN A 76 0.06 18.91 3.86
CA GLN A 76 -1.34 19.18 4.12
C GLN A 76 -2.21 18.33 3.19
N MET A 77 -3.36 17.91 3.69
CA MET A 77 -4.36 17.23 2.87
C MET A 77 -5.42 18.25 2.42
N ILE A 78 -5.26 18.79 1.21
CA ILE A 78 -6.19 19.76 0.66
C ILE A 78 -7.42 19.03 0.10
N GLU A 79 -8.60 19.44 0.54
CA GLU A 79 -9.85 18.84 0.08
C GLU A 79 -9.96 18.90 -1.45
N LYS A 80 -10.35 17.77 -2.07
CA LYS A 80 -10.48 17.59 -3.54
C LYS A 80 -9.18 17.69 -4.36
N LYS A 81 -8.06 18.15 -3.76
CA LYS A 81 -6.76 18.24 -4.44
C LYS A 81 -5.79 17.13 -4.00
N GLY A 82 -5.96 16.59 -2.78
CA GLY A 82 -5.07 15.61 -2.20
C GLY A 82 -3.87 16.23 -1.46
N PRO A 83 -2.78 15.49 -1.31
CA PRO A 83 -1.62 15.93 -0.55
C PRO A 83 -0.91 17.10 -1.23
N TRP A 84 -0.44 18.04 -0.41
CA TRP A 84 0.30 19.21 -0.84
C TRP A 84 1.42 19.54 0.16
N PHE A 85 2.62 19.78 -0.38
CA PHE A 85 3.80 20.20 0.37
C PHE A 85 4.09 21.67 0.04
N GLU A 86 4.18 22.50 1.07
CA GLU A 86 4.57 23.91 0.92
C GLU A 86 6.03 24.00 0.46
N ASN A 87 6.90 23.23 1.07
CA ASN A 87 8.30 23.10 0.72
C ASN A 87 8.55 21.81 -0.03
N THR A 88 9.51 21.84 -0.97
CA THR A 88 9.90 20.67 -1.76
C THR A 88 11.42 20.57 -1.85
N ILE A 89 11.94 19.37 -2.07
CA ILE A 89 13.38 19.13 -2.20
C ILE A 89 13.81 19.41 -3.64
N LYS A 90 14.72 20.39 -3.82
CA LYS A 90 15.23 20.81 -5.14
C LYS A 90 16.76 20.89 -5.17
N SER A 91 17.40 20.94 -4.02
CA SER A 91 18.82 21.18 -3.85
C SER A 91 19.39 20.50 -2.62
N GLU A 92 20.72 20.44 -2.53
CA GLU A 92 21.44 19.97 -1.34
C GLU A 92 21.05 20.78 -0.09
N SER A 93 20.82 22.09 -0.23
CA SER A 93 20.42 22.93 0.90
C SER A 93 19.03 22.59 1.43
N ASP A 94 18.13 22.08 0.58
CA ASP A 94 16.82 21.59 1.03
C ASP A 94 16.95 20.23 1.71
N LEU A 95 17.82 19.35 1.19
CA LEU A 95 18.10 18.05 1.79
C LEU A 95 18.66 18.19 3.21
N ASN A 96 19.50 19.20 3.46
CA ASN A 96 20.08 19.48 4.78
C ASN A 96 19.04 19.97 5.82
N LYS A 97 17.81 20.28 5.42
CA LYS A 97 16.73 20.70 6.33
C LYS A 97 15.90 19.52 6.83
N ILE A 98 16.04 18.36 6.22
CA ILE A 98 15.36 17.14 6.62
C ILE A 98 16.33 16.17 7.29
N ARG A 99 15.79 15.20 7.99
CA ARG A 99 16.54 14.16 8.70
C ARG A 99 15.97 12.78 8.42
N ILE A 100 16.70 11.75 8.78
CA ILE A 100 16.14 10.41 8.89
C ILE A 100 15.11 10.43 10.02
N ALA A 101 13.91 9.88 9.75
CA ALA A 101 12.84 9.84 10.73
C ALA A 101 13.22 9.00 11.96
N ASP A 102 12.69 9.44 13.10
CA ASP A 102 12.64 8.66 14.34
C ASP A 102 11.18 8.26 14.62
N PRO A 103 10.70 7.13 14.04
CA PRO A 103 9.28 6.78 14.10
C PRO A 103 8.75 6.54 15.51
N GLU A 104 9.58 6.16 16.46
CA GLU A 104 9.16 5.93 17.84
C GLU A 104 8.70 7.24 18.52
N SER A 105 9.33 8.36 18.19
CA SER A 105 8.94 9.69 18.67
C SER A 105 8.01 10.41 17.71
N ASP A 106 8.35 10.43 16.40
CA ASP A 106 7.64 11.25 15.41
C ASP A 106 6.27 10.66 15.01
N LEU A 107 6.13 9.32 15.07
CA LEU A 107 4.95 8.57 14.64
C LEU A 107 4.35 7.70 15.77
N ALA A 108 4.53 8.13 17.03
CA ALA A 108 4.01 7.42 18.21
C ALA A 108 2.49 7.16 18.12
N TYR A 109 1.73 8.01 17.46
CA TYR A 109 0.31 7.83 17.25
C TYR A 109 -0.01 6.62 16.34
N VAL A 110 0.87 6.29 15.38
CA VAL A 110 0.72 5.09 14.53
C VAL A 110 1.03 3.83 15.35
N ASP A 111 2.09 3.85 16.16
CA ASP A 111 2.42 2.76 17.10
C ASP A 111 1.23 2.46 18.02
N GLN A 112 0.66 3.49 18.65
CA GLN A 112 -0.51 3.35 19.52
C GLN A 112 -1.74 2.79 18.78
N ALA A 113 -2.04 3.31 17.58
CA ALA A 113 -3.14 2.83 16.74
C ALA A 113 -3.00 1.34 16.40
N LEU A 114 -1.78 0.89 16.06
CA LEU A 114 -1.48 -0.51 15.79
C LEU A 114 -1.70 -1.39 17.05
N ARG A 115 -1.20 -0.98 18.20
CA ARG A 115 -1.39 -1.72 19.47
C ARG A 115 -2.85 -1.83 19.86
N ILE A 116 -3.63 -0.75 19.75
CA ILE A 116 -5.08 -0.76 19.99
C ILE A 116 -5.75 -1.71 19.01
N THR A 117 -5.49 -1.57 17.71
CA THR A 117 -6.07 -2.42 16.67
C THR A 117 -5.72 -3.89 16.89
N LYS A 118 -4.47 -4.22 17.20
CA LYS A 118 -4.03 -5.59 17.45
C LYS A 118 -4.77 -6.22 18.63
N LYS A 119 -4.94 -5.45 19.71
CA LYS A 119 -5.69 -5.88 20.89
C LYS A 119 -7.17 -6.15 20.55
N GLU A 120 -7.83 -5.23 19.86
CA GLU A 120 -9.24 -5.33 19.51
C GLU A 120 -9.52 -6.41 18.43
N LEU A 121 -8.57 -6.68 17.54
CA LEU A 121 -8.64 -7.80 16.61
C LEU A 121 -8.68 -9.15 17.34
N ALA A 122 -8.02 -9.26 18.48
CA ALA A 122 -8.01 -10.48 19.31
C ALA A 122 -7.72 -11.78 18.52
N GLY A 123 -6.86 -11.70 17.49
CA GLY A 123 -6.50 -12.84 16.65
C GLY A 123 -7.52 -13.21 15.56
N ARG A 124 -8.59 -12.46 15.36
CA ARG A 124 -9.61 -12.73 14.34
C ARG A 124 -9.06 -12.76 12.91
N VAL A 125 -8.20 -11.79 12.58
CA VAL A 125 -7.49 -11.69 11.30
C VAL A 125 -6.11 -11.05 11.51
N PRO A 126 -5.14 -11.27 10.59
CA PRO A 126 -3.85 -10.59 10.66
C PRO A 126 -3.97 -9.08 10.43
N LEU A 127 -3.05 -8.33 11.05
CA LEU A 127 -2.91 -6.90 10.92
C LEU A 127 -1.77 -6.57 9.95
N ILE A 128 -2.07 -5.81 8.90
CA ILE A 128 -1.12 -5.35 7.89
C ILE A 128 -0.62 -3.96 8.29
N GLY A 129 0.70 -3.83 8.45
CA GLY A 129 1.39 -2.55 8.43
C GLY A 129 1.77 -2.16 7.00
N PHE A 130 2.05 -0.88 6.74
CA PHE A 130 2.46 -0.48 5.40
C PHE A 130 3.30 0.79 5.37
N ALA A 131 3.97 1.00 4.24
CA ALA A 131 4.64 2.26 3.92
C ALA A 131 4.61 2.53 2.41
N GLY A 132 4.84 3.77 2.02
CA GLY A 132 5.12 4.12 0.63
C GLY A 132 6.52 3.66 0.22
N ALA A 133 6.67 3.20 -1.02
CA ALA A 133 7.98 2.90 -1.58
C ALA A 133 8.82 4.18 -1.76
N PRO A 134 10.14 4.08 -1.69
CA PRO A 134 11.01 5.26 -1.75
C PRO A 134 10.81 6.14 -2.98
N TRP A 135 10.63 5.57 -4.17
CA TRP A 135 10.32 6.34 -5.38
C TRP A 135 8.98 7.09 -5.28
N THR A 136 7.95 6.45 -4.77
CA THR A 136 6.64 7.10 -4.58
C THR A 136 6.74 8.27 -3.60
N ILE A 137 7.43 8.11 -2.48
CA ILE A 137 7.65 9.18 -1.49
C ILE A 137 8.50 10.30 -2.07
N PHE A 138 9.64 9.97 -2.70
CA PHE A 138 10.50 10.92 -3.43
C PHE A 138 9.69 11.77 -4.42
N SER A 139 8.80 11.11 -5.17
CA SER A 139 7.95 11.79 -6.16
C SER A 139 7.13 12.93 -5.53
N TYR A 140 6.52 12.70 -4.38
CA TYR A 140 5.76 13.73 -3.65
C TYR A 140 6.67 14.80 -3.04
N MET A 141 7.81 14.43 -2.44
CA MET A 141 8.75 15.36 -1.81
C MET A 141 9.36 16.35 -2.82
N VAL A 142 9.54 15.93 -4.08
CA VAL A 142 10.11 16.76 -5.15
C VAL A 142 9.03 17.51 -5.94
N GLU A 143 7.92 16.85 -6.27
CA GLU A 143 6.84 17.46 -7.06
C GLU A 143 6.03 18.47 -6.23
N GLY A 144 5.80 18.18 -4.94
CA GLY A 144 5.03 18.99 -3.99
C GLY A 144 3.54 18.65 -3.93
N SER A 145 3.04 17.82 -4.82
CA SER A 145 1.63 17.40 -4.88
C SER A 145 1.45 16.16 -5.75
N GLY A 146 0.24 15.61 -5.81
CA GLY A 146 -0.11 14.61 -6.80
C GLY A 146 0.04 15.14 -8.23
N SER A 147 0.59 14.33 -9.12
CA SER A 147 0.82 14.69 -10.52
C SER A 147 0.53 13.49 -11.44
N LYS A 148 0.07 13.75 -12.65
CA LYS A 148 -0.09 12.70 -13.67
C LYS A 148 1.24 12.18 -14.20
N THR A 149 2.27 13.00 -14.19
CA THR A 149 3.56 12.72 -14.83
C THR A 149 4.77 12.82 -13.91
N PHE A 150 4.65 13.47 -12.76
CA PHE A 150 5.75 13.78 -11.85
C PHE A 150 7.00 14.26 -12.58
N SER A 151 6.80 15.26 -13.46
CA SER A 151 7.84 15.70 -14.38
C SER A 151 9.04 16.34 -13.67
N LYS A 152 8.83 17.04 -12.54
CA LYS A 152 9.90 17.62 -11.74
C LYS A 152 10.72 16.51 -11.07
N ALA A 153 10.04 15.54 -10.44
CA ALA A 153 10.70 14.40 -9.82
C ALA A 153 11.52 13.60 -10.85
N ARG A 154 10.93 13.28 -11.99
CA ARG A 154 11.61 12.57 -13.09
C ARG A 154 12.78 13.38 -13.68
N LYS A 155 12.61 14.69 -13.86
CA LYS A 155 13.70 15.57 -14.30
C LYS A 155 14.88 15.49 -13.34
N MET A 156 14.66 15.48 -12.04
CA MET A 156 15.70 15.44 -11.03
C MET A 156 16.56 14.17 -11.14
N LEU A 157 15.98 13.01 -11.47
CA LEU A 157 16.71 11.77 -11.69
C LEU A 157 17.80 11.91 -12.78
N TYR A 158 17.53 12.68 -13.83
CA TYR A 158 18.46 12.89 -14.95
C TYR A 158 19.44 14.03 -14.71
N THR A 159 19.02 15.09 -14.02
CA THR A 159 19.81 16.31 -13.87
C THR A 159 20.60 16.37 -12.58
N GLN A 160 20.21 15.62 -11.56
CA GLN A 160 20.81 15.58 -10.24
C GLN A 160 20.75 14.16 -9.65
N PRO A 161 21.35 13.14 -10.33
CA PRO A 161 21.21 11.75 -9.91
C PRO A 161 21.82 11.49 -8.52
N GLU A 162 22.95 12.12 -8.17
CA GLU A 162 23.58 11.96 -6.86
C GLU A 162 22.71 12.49 -5.72
N LEU A 163 22.06 13.66 -5.90
CA LEU A 163 21.14 14.22 -4.93
C LEU A 163 19.89 13.34 -4.81
N SER A 164 19.41 12.79 -5.94
CA SER A 164 18.28 11.86 -5.97
C SER A 164 18.58 10.58 -5.18
N HIS A 165 19.79 10.02 -5.35
CA HIS A 165 20.22 8.85 -4.58
C HIS A 165 20.32 9.15 -3.08
N LYS A 166 20.89 10.30 -2.69
CA LYS A 166 20.95 10.70 -1.27
C LYS A 166 19.55 10.79 -0.63
N LEU A 167 18.62 11.46 -1.32
CA LEU A 167 17.25 11.58 -0.82
C LEU A 167 16.56 10.20 -0.73
N LEU A 168 16.70 9.36 -1.76
CA LEU A 168 16.14 8.01 -1.77
C LEU A 168 16.73 7.13 -0.66
N ASP A 169 18.01 7.26 -0.35
CA ASP A 169 18.64 6.55 0.77
C ASP A 169 18.05 7.00 2.12
N MET A 170 17.88 8.31 2.34
CA MET A 170 17.25 8.83 3.56
C MET A 170 15.80 8.36 3.72
N ILE A 171 15.02 8.37 2.63
CA ILE A 171 13.64 7.87 2.62
C ILE A 171 13.64 6.37 2.94
N THR A 172 14.54 5.61 2.33
CA THR A 172 14.63 4.15 2.53
C THR A 172 14.94 3.81 3.97
N GLU A 173 15.92 4.49 4.58
CA GLU A 173 16.27 4.27 6.00
C GLU A 173 15.11 4.64 6.92
N SER A 174 14.45 5.77 6.67
CA SER A 174 13.27 6.20 7.42
C SER A 174 12.12 5.17 7.30
N THR A 175 11.90 4.66 6.08
CA THR A 175 10.87 3.64 5.81
C THR A 175 11.18 2.32 6.51
N ILE A 176 12.43 1.88 6.53
CA ILE A 176 12.85 0.65 7.23
C ILE A 176 12.58 0.79 8.74
N LYS A 177 12.98 1.91 9.34
CA LYS A 177 12.70 2.19 10.76
C LYS A 177 11.20 2.20 11.06
N TYR A 178 10.42 2.84 10.18
CA TYR A 178 8.97 2.93 10.32
C TYR A 178 8.29 1.56 10.22
N LEU A 179 8.68 0.71 9.28
CA LEU A 179 8.15 -0.65 9.16
C LEU A 179 8.52 -1.51 10.37
N LYS A 180 9.76 -1.40 10.89
CA LYS A 180 10.17 -2.11 12.11
C LYS A 180 9.37 -1.67 13.33
N MET A 181 9.10 -0.38 13.49
CA MET A 181 8.22 0.11 14.54
C MET A 181 6.80 -0.50 14.42
N GLN A 182 6.23 -0.55 13.22
CA GLN A 182 4.91 -1.17 12.99
C GLN A 182 4.90 -2.66 13.35
N ILE A 183 5.96 -3.40 13.03
CA ILE A 183 6.12 -4.82 13.39
C ILE A 183 6.18 -4.96 14.92
N ASN A 184 6.98 -4.15 15.59
CA ASN A 184 7.07 -4.14 17.06
C ASN A 184 5.75 -3.77 17.74
N ALA A 185 4.92 -2.95 17.07
CA ALA A 185 3.58 -2.58 17.53
C ALA A 185 2.53 -3.67 17.28
N GLY A 186 2.86 -4.75 16.55
CA GLY A 186 2.02 -5.92 16.35
C GLY A 186 1.51 -6.16 14.94
N ALA A 187 2.07 -5.52 13.92
CA ALA A 187 1.79 -5.88 12.53
C ALA A 187 2.28 -7.30 12.23
N ASP A 188 1.42 -8.15 11.66
CA ASP A 188 1.73 -9.54 11.32
C ASP A 188 2.41 -9.69 9.96
N LEU A 189 2.27 -8.71 9.10
CA LEU A 189 2.94 -8.57 7.80
C LEU A 189 2.96 -7.10 7.41
N VAL A 190 3.82 -6.76 6.46
CA VAL A 190 3.93 -5.39 5.96
C VAL A 190 3.82 -5.31 4.45
N GLN A 191 3.30 -4.19 3.95
CA GLN A 191 3.19 -3.93 2.52
C GLN A 191 3.86 -2.62 2.12
N VAL A 192 4.67 -2.66 1.06
CA VAL A 192 5.31 -1.51 0.44
C VAL A 192 4.53 -1.13 -0.82
N PHE A 193 4.00 0.10 -0.85
CA PHE A 193 3.20 0.62 -1.95
C PHE A 193 4.01 1.53 -2.86
N ASP A 194 4.29 1.09 -4.09
CA ASP A 194 4.87 1.93 -5.13
C ASP A 194 3.82 2.34 -6.16
N SER A 195 3.03 3.33 -5.79
CA SER A 195 1.87 3.79 -6.57
C SER A 195 2.26 4.47 -7.89
N TRP A 196 3.50 4.92 -8.02
CA TRP A 196 4.01 5.66 -9.18
C TRP A 196 5.12 4.93 -9.95
N ALA A 197 5.31 3.64 -9.69
CA ALA A 197 6.31 2.81 -10.35
C ALA A 197 6.20 2.85 -11.89
N GLY A 198 4.99 2.73 -12.41
CA GLY A 198 4.73 2.62 -13.85
C GLY A 198 4.97 3.89 -14.68
N ILE A 199 5.32 5.04 -14.05
CA ILE A 199 5.67 6.26 -14.78
C ILE A 199 7.15 6.36 -15.13
N LEU A 200 7.99 5.48 -14.57
CA LEU A 200 9.40 5.38 -14.91
C LEU A 200 9.63 4.38 -16.04
N PRO A 201 10.59 4.66 -16.95
CA PRO A 201 11.07 3.64 -17.86
C PRO A 201 11.83 2.53 -17.10
N PRO A 202 11.98 1.32 -17.67
CA PRO A 202 12.53 0.16 -16.96
C PRO A 202 13.88 0.40 -16.28
N GLU A 203 14.83 1.02 -16.98
CA GLU A 203 16.19 1.28 -16.46
C GLU A 203 16.12 2.22 -15.25
N GLN A 204 15.34 3.30 -15.35
CA GLN A 204 15.17 4.25 -14.26
C GLN A 204 14.45 3.61 -13.06
N TYR A 205 13.48 2.75 -13.32
CA TYR A 205 12.79 2.06 -12.24
C TYR A 205 13.71 1.06 -11.52
N ASN A 206 14.57 0.35 -12.23
CA ASN A 206 15.57 -0.51 -11.62
C ASN A 206 16.53 0.29 -10.73
N GLU A 207 17.01 1.44 -11.19
CA GLU A 207 17.99 2.27 -10.49
C GLU A 207 17.39 3.05 -9.31
N PHE A 208 16.24 3.71 -9.50
CA PHE A 208 15.65 4.64 -8.54
C PHE A 208 14.40 4.09 -7.81
N GLY A 209 13.90 2.94 -8.19
CA GLY A 209 12.78 2.25 -7.58
C GLY A 209 13.18 0.93 -6.92
N LEU A 210 13.38 -0.12 -7.72
CA LEU A 210 13.60 -1.49 -7.22
C LEU A 210 14.84 -1.65 -6.36
N LYS A 211 15.94 -0.95 -6.66
CA LYS A 211 17.15 -0.92 -5.83
C LYS A 211 16.83 -0.58 -4.37
N TYR A 212 15.95 0.38 -4.14
CA TYR A 212 15.57 0.86 -2.81
C TYR A 212 14.51 -0.03 -2.15
N ILE A 213 13.57 -0.56 -2.93
CA ILE A 213 12.63 -1.58 -2.44
C ILE A 213 13.39 -2.83 -2.00
N SER A 214 14.43 -3.24 -2.75
CA SER A 214 15.28 -4.37 -2.38
C SER A 214 15.99 -4.15 -1.03
N LYS A 215 16.45 -2.92 -0.75
CA LYS A 215 17.04 -2.58 0.57
C LYS A 215 16.02 -2.78 1.70
N ILE A 216 14.77 -2.34 1.49
CA ILE A 216 13.67 -2.54 2.47
C ILE A 216 13.41 -4.03 2.68
N CYS A 217 13.22 -4.81 1.60
CA CYS A 217 12.95 -6.24 1.69
C CYS A 217 14.07 -7.00 2.40
N ASN A 218 15.34 -6.62 2.19
CA ASN A 218 16.48 -7.26 2.84
C ASN A 218 16.63 -6.87 4.32
N ALA A 219 16.05 -5.74 4.74
CA ALA A 219 16.12 -5.26 6.12
C ALA A 219 14.98 -5.76 7.02
N ILE A 220 13.90 -6.30 6.42
CA ILE A 220 12.73 -6.83 7.13
C ILE A 220 12.72 -8.35 6.96
N ASN A 221 12.94 -9.07 8.06
CA ASN A 221 13.01 -10.52 8.08
C ASN A 221 12.09 -11.15 9.15
N ASP A 222 11.45 -10.32 9.95
CA ASP A 222 10.65 -10.77 11.11
C ASP A 222 9.23 -11.16 10.72
N VAL A 223 8.72 -10.58 9.63
CA VAL A 223 7.36 -10.82 9.11
C VAL A 223 7.35 -10.85 7.57
N PRO A 224 6.33 -11.45 6.94
CA PRO A 224 6.19 -11.42 5.48
C PRO A 224 6.09 -10.01 4.92
N VAL A 225 6.77 -9.77 3.78
CA VAL A 225 6.75 -8.52 3.04
C VAL A 225 5.96 -8.68 1.74
N THR A 226 5.03 -7.79 1.49
CA THR A 226 4.34 -7.65 0.20
C THR A 226 4.84 -6.41 -0.51
N VAL A 227 5.20 -6.54 -1.79
CA VAL A 227 5.56 -5.40 -2.67
C VAL A 227 4.48 -5.21 -3.71
N PHE A 228 3.91 -4.02 -3.78
CA PHE A 228 2.95 -3.62 -4.81
C PHE A 228 3.49 -2.44 -5.61
N ALA A 229 3.72 -2.65 -6.90
CA ALA A 229 4.24 -1.63 -7.82
C ALA A 229 3.25 -1.42 -8.99
N LYS A 230 2.44 -0.37 -8.89
CA LYS A 230 1.39 -0.08 -9.85
C LYS A 230 1.97 0.28 -11.23
N GLY A 231 1.49 -0.39 -12.26
CA GLY A 231 1.88 -0.14 -13.65
C GLY A 231 3.28 -0.66 -14.01
N ALA A 232 4.00 -1.28 -13.09
CA ALA A 232 5.35 -1.82 -13.32
C ALA A 232 5.33 -3.22 -13.96
N PHE A 233 4.43 -3.46 -14.92
CA PHE A 233 4.32 -4.75 -15.62
C PHE A 233 5.62 -5.17 -16.31
N PHE A 234 6.47 -4.22 -16.66
CA PHE A 234 7.77 -4.44 -17.30
C PHE A 234 8.84 -4.98 -16.33
N ALA A 235 8.67 -4.79 -15.02
CA ALA A 235 9.64 -5.14 -13.99
C ALA A 235 9.29 -6.43 -13.22
N ARG A 236 8.32 -7.23 -13.70
CA ARG A 236 7.84 -8.43 -12.98
C ARG A 236 8.92 -9.48 -12.74
N LYS A 237 9.87 -9.63 -13.67
CA LYS A 237 10.99 -10.56 -13.53
C LYS A 237 11.91 -10.14 -12.38
N GLU A 238 12.28 -8.88 -12.33
CA GLU A 238 13.13 -8.28 -11.30
C GLU A 238 12.41 -8.27 -9.94
N MET A 239 11.11 -7.96 -9.92
CA MET A 239 10.29 -8.05 -8.71
C MET A 239 10.26 -9.47 -8.14
N GLY A 240 10.24 -10.50 -8.99
CA GLY A 240 10.32 -11.91 -8.57
C GLY A 240 11.62 -12.27 -7.83
N GLN A 241 12.68 -11.48 -8.00
CA GLN A 241 13.98 -11.67 -7.37
C GLN A 241 14.10 -10.95 -6.00
N LEU A 242 13.13 -10.09 -5.64
CA LEU A 242 13.14 -9.40 -4.35
C LEU A 242 13.04 -10.42 -3.20
N ASN A 243 13.70 -10.11 -2.08
CA ASN A 243 13.55 -10.88 -0.84
C ASN A 243 12.24 -10.52 -0.14
N CYS A 244 11.12 -10.94 -0.72
CA CYS A 244 9.76 -10.73 -0.19
C CYS A 244 8.90 -11.95 -0.48
N GLU A 245 7.81 -12.15 0.23
CA GLU A 245 6.93 -13.31 0.10
C GLU A 245 5.85 -13.10 -0.95
N THR A 246 5.40 -11.86 -1.13
CA THR A 246 4.22 -11.58 -1.96
C THR A 246 4.47 -10.42 -2.92
N ILE A 247 4.05 -10.59 -4.16
CA ILE A 247 4.02 -9.54 -5.19
C ILE A 247 2.56 -9.19 -5.51
N GLY A 248 2.23 -7.92 -5.32
CA GLY A 248 0.93 -7.36 -5.71
C GLY A 248 0.87 -7.06 -7.21
N LEU A 249 -0.21 -7.48 -7.84
CA LEU A 249 -0.50 -7.26 -9.26
C LEU A 249 -1.63 -6.25 -9.40
N ASP A 250 -1.48 -5.28 -10.28
CA ASP A 250 -2.60 -4.46 -10.74
C ASP A 250 -3.38 -5.14 -11.89
N TRP A 251 -4.51 -4.55 -12.27
CA TRP A 251 -5.41 -5.13 -13.29
C TRP A 251 -4.81 -5.14 -14.71
N ASN A 252 -3.70 -4.42 -14.96
CA ASN A 252 -3.00 -4.42 -16.25
C ASN A 252 -2.01 -5.60 -16.39
N MET A 253 -1.84 -6.39 -15.34
CA MET A 253 -0.92 -7.52 -15.32
C MET A 253 -1.67 -8.84 -15.46
N SER A 254 -1.44 -9.55 -16.59
CA SER A 254 -1.98 -10.90 -16.76
C SER A 254 -1.40 -11.85 -15.70
N VAL A 255 -2.26 -12.65 -15.09
CA VAL A 255 -1.88 -13.61 -14.05
C VAL A 255 -0.87 -14.63 -14.59
N GLU A 256 -1.14 -15.20 -15.74
CA GLU A 256 -0.32 -16.24 -16.38
C GLU A 256 1.07 -15.71 -16.76
N ALA A 257 1.11 -14.51 -17.36
CA ALA A 257 2.38 -13.86 -17.69
C ALA A 257 3.15 -13.46 -16.42
N SER A 258 2.44 -13.02 -15.37
CA SER A 258 3.07 -12.66 -14.11
C SER A 258 3.64 -13.89 -13.42
N ARG A 259 2.89 -15.00 -13.34
CA ARG A 259 3.39 -16.26 -12.77
C ARG A 259 4.63 -16.76 -13.49
N ARG A 260 4.64 -16.72 -14.84
CA ARG A 260 5.80 -17.14 -15.63
C ARG A 260 7.05 -16.27 -15.40
N LEU A 261 6.88 -14.95 -15.18
CA LEU A 261 8.00 -14.02 -15.00
C LEU A 261 8.48 -13.96 -13.54
N ILE A 262 7.57 -13.97 -12.59
CA ILE A 262 7.85 -13.88 -11.15
C ILE A 262 8.29 -15.24 -10.59
N GLY A 263 7.75 -16.34 -11.15
CA GLY A 263 8.00 -17.72 -10.69
C GLY A 263 6.97 -18.23 -9.69
N GLU A 264 7.10 -19.51 -9.33
CA GLU A 264 6.17 -20.22 -8.46
C GLU A 264 6.47 -20.06 -6.96
N SER A 265 7.63 -19.50 -6.60
CA SER A 265 8.04 -19.32 -5.21
C SER A 265 7.21 -18.25 -4.47
N LYS A 266 6.80 -17.19 -5.18
CA LYS A 266 6.09 -16.05 -4.61
C LYS A 266 4.59 -16.27 -4.54
N THR A 267 3.96 -15.70 -3.52
CA THR A 267 2.52 -15.48 -3.51
C THR A 267 2.18 -14.28 -4.40
N LEU A 268 1.12 -14.35 -5.18
CA LEU A 268 0.61 -13.23 -5.96
C LEU A 268 -0.66 -12.67 -5.30
N GLN A 269 -0.72 -11.35 -5.16
CA GLN A 269 -1.88 -10.66 -4.59
C GLN A 269 -2.56 -9.81 -5.65
N GLY A 270 -3.87 -9.91 -5.77
CA GLY A 270 -4.68 -9.11 -6.69
C GLY A 270 -5.73 -9.96 -7.39
N ASN A 271 -6.20 -9.54 -8.60
CA ASN A 271 -5.92 -8.28 -9.28
C ASN A 271 -7.17 -7.80 -10.05
N LEU A 272 -8.36 -7.91 -9.40
CA LEU A 272 -9.59 -7.48 -10.04
C LEU A 272 -9.55 -5.97 -10.34
N ASP A 273 -10.00 -5.57 -11.54
CA ASP A 273 -10.13 -4.14 -11.83
C ASP A 273 -11.15 -3.50 -10.89
N PRO A 274 -10.77 -2.47 -10.11
CA PRO A 274 -11.70 -1.78 -9.23
C PRO A 274 -12.92 -1.19 -9.95
N CYS A 275 -12.79 -0.81 -11.22
CA CYS A 275 -13.90 -0.31 -12.04
C CYS A 275 -14.98 -1.36 -12.28
N LEU A 276 -14.65 -2.64 -12.21
CA LEU A 276 -15.64 -3.70 -12.36
C LEU A 276 -16.71 -3.67 -11.27
N LEU A 277 -16.38 -3.14 -10.09
CA LEU A 277 -17.34 -3.01 -8.99
C LEU A 277 -18.49 -2.02 -9.26
N TYR A 278 -18.45 -1.25 -10.35
CA TYR A 278 -19.58 -0.45 -10.82
C TYR A 278 -20.63 -1.29 -11.59
N SER A 279 -20.26 -2.49 -12.02
CA SER A 279 -21.14 -3.37 -12.83
C SER A 279 -22.24 -4.06 -11.99
N SER A 280 -23.04 -4.91 -12.61
CA SER A 280 -24.04 -5.72 -11.91
C SER A 280 -23.39 -6.74 -10.94
N PHE A 281 -24.14 -7.20 -9.94
CA PHE A 281 -23.66 -8.25 -9.04
C PHE A 281 -23.24 -9.52 -9.80
N SER A 282 -24.02 -9.93 -10.79
CA SER A 282 -23.72 -11.11 -11.61
C SER A 282 -22.39 -10.95 -12.40
N GLU A 283 -22.09 -9.77 -12.91
CA GLU A 283 -20.82 -9.53 -13.61
C GLU A 283 -19.65 -9.51 -12.62
N ILE A 284 -19.83 -8.98 -11.41
CA ILE A 284 -18.82 -9.03 -10.35
C ILE A 284 -18.52 -10.48 -9.97
N GLU A 285 -19.53 -11.30 -9.72
CA GLU A 285 -19.38 -12.73 -9.41
C GLU A 285 -18.67 -13.49 -10.51
N LYS A 286 -19.10 -13.31 -11.76
CA LYS A 286 -18.50 -13.95 -12.93
C LYS A 286 -17.02 -13.59 -13.10
N ALA A 287 -16.68 -12.30 -13.04
CA ALA A 287 -15.31 -11.85 -13.23
C ALA A 287 -14.41 -12.22 -12.06
N THR A 288 -14.93 -12.20 -10.83
CA THR A 288 -14.23 -12.65 -9.63
C THR A 288 -13.90 -14.14 -9.74
N THR A 289 -14.88 -14.96 -10.12
CA THR A 289 -14.67 -16.40 -10.36
C THR A 289 -13.62 -16.65 -11.42
N ALA A 290 -13.70 -15.96 -12.56
CA ALA A 290 -12.70 -16.08 -13.63
C ALA A 290 -11.29 -15.64 -13.16
N MET A 291 -11.17 -14.62 -12.32
CA MET A 291 -9.89 -14.24 -11.70
C MET A 291 -9.36 -15.37 -10.84
N LEU A 292 -10.18 -15.94 -9.95
CA LEU A 292 -9.77 -17.03 -9.05
C LEU A 292 -9.33 -18.29 -9.81
N GLU A 293 -10.03 -18.62 -10.88
CA GLU A 293 -9.66 -19.74 -11.77
C GLU A 293 -8.30 -19.53 -12.43
N ARG A 294 -7.98 -18.30 -12.88
CA ARG A 294 -6.66 -17.97 -13.47
C ARG A 294 -5.52 -18.10 -12.45
N PHE A 295 -5.76 -17.75 -11.19
CA PHE A 295 -4.77 -17.93 -10.13
C PHE A 295 -4.68 -19.40 -9.66
N GLY A 296 -5.71 -20.22 -9.90
CA GLY A 296 -5.74 -21.64 -9.54
C GLY A 296 -5.83 -21.89 -8.02
N GLY A 297 -6.12 -20.89 -7.21
CA GLY A 297 -6.29 -21.01 -5.75
C GLY A 297 -5.00 -21.33 -4.97
N HIS A 298 -3.83 -21.35 -5.60
CA HIS A 298 -2.56 -21.62 -4.97
C HIS A 298 -1.68 -20.37 -4.91
N LYS A 299 -1.09 -20.10 -3.73
CA LYS A 299 -0.25 -18.89 -3.49
C LYS A 299 -0.92 -17.64 -4.06
N HIS A 300 -2.18 -17.46 -3.70
CA HIS A 300 -3.00 -16.34 -4.12
C HIS A 300 -3.66 -15.64 -2.91
N ILE A 301 -3.57 -14.34 -2.86
CA ILE A 301 -4.34 -13.45 -1.99
C ILE A 301 -5.25 -12.64 -2.90
N ALA A 302 -6.57 -12.86 -2.80
CA ALA A 302 -7.52 -12.09 -3.61
C ALA A 302 -7.61 -10.64 -3.12
N ASN A 303 -7.48 -9.73 -4.07
CA ASN A 303 -7.60 -8.29 -3.87
C ASN A 303 -8.03 -7.63 -5.17
N LEU A 304 -8.36 -6.35 -5.11
CA LEU A 304 -8.43 -5.52 -6.31
C LEU A 304 -7.01 -5.20 -6.80
N GLY A 305 -6.90 -4.82 -8.06
CA GLY A 305 -5.63 -4.39 -8.65
C GLY A 305 -5.16 -2.99 -8.17
N HIS A 306 -6.00 -2.28 -7.38
CA HIS A 306 -5.70 -1.04 -6.66
C HIS A 306 -6.81 -0.76 -5.64
N GLY A 307 -6.74 0.38 -4.94
CA GLY A 307 -7.74 0.78 -3.97
C GLY A 307 -9.14 0.94 -4.55
N VAL A 308 -10.15 0.52 -3.80
CA VAL A 308 -11.56 0.74 -4.13
C VAL A 308 -11.86 2.25 -4.28
N TYR A 309 -12.72 2.59 -5.25
CA TYR A 309 -13.16 3.97 -5.43
C TYR A 309 -14.20 4.37 -4.39
N PRO A 310 -14.18 5.65 -3.94
CA PRO A 310 -14.95 6.08 -2.77
C PRO A 310 -16.47 6.14 -2.96
N ASP A 311 -16.94 6.08 -4.18
CA ASP A 311 -18.34 6.12 -4.59
C ASP A 311 -18.94 4.73 -4.91
N ILE A 312 -18.12 3.68 -4.79
CA ILE A 312 -18.61 2.29 -4.92
C ILE A 312 -19.43 1.91 -3.70
N SER A 313 -20.57 1.26 -3.94
CA SER A 313 -21.42 0.72 -2.86
C SER A 313 -20.66 -0.36 -2.06
N PRO A 314 -20.76 -0.35 -0.73
CA PRO A 314 -20.21 -1.42 0.11
C PRO A 314 -20.74 -2.81 -0.27
N ASP A 315 -22.01 -2.93 -0.72
CA ASP A 315 -22.60 -4.19 -1.16
C ASP A 315 -21.88 -4.79 -2.38
N LYS A 316 -21.35 -3.95 -3.26
CA LYS A 316 -20.55 -4.40 -4.43
C LYS A 316 -19.21 -4.95 -3.98
N VAL A 317 -18.57 -4.31 -3.01
CA VAL A 317 -17.33 -4.80 -2.39
C VAL A 317 -17.59 -6.11 -1.66
N LYS A 318 -18.70 -6.18 -0.92
CA LYS A 318 -19.11 -7.39 -0.21
C LYS A 318 -19.40 -8.55 -1.17
N CYS A 319 -20.04 -8.29 -2.31
CA CYS A 319 -20.25 -9.30 -3.36
C CYS A 319 -18.92 -9.89 -3.85
N PHE A 320 -17.90 -9.07 -4.10
CA PHE A 320 -16.55 -9.54 -4.43
C PHE A 320 -15.98 -10.44 -3.31
N ILE A 321 -16.04 -9.99 -2.05
CA ILE A 321 -15.51 -10.72 -0.90
C ILE A 321 -16.24 -12.05 -0.71
N ASP A 322 -17.56 -12.05 -0.74
CA ASP A 322 -18.37 -13.25 -0.57
C ASP A 322 -18.15 -14.26 -1.71
N THR A 323 -17.99 -13.79 -2.95
CA THR A 323 -17.63 -14.65 -4.08
C THR A 323 -16.29 -15.34 -3.87
N VAL A 324 -15.27 -14.62 -3.40
CA VAL A 324 -13.97 -15.22 -3.06
C VAL A 324 -14.11 -16.25 -1.94
N LYS A 325 -14.83 -15.92 -0.88
CA LYS A 325 -15.01 -16.80 0.29
C LYS A 325 -15.75 -18.09 -0.04
N ASN A 326 -16.70 -18.04 -0.96
CA ASN A 326 -17.51 -19.18 -1.37
C ASN A 326 -16.86 -20.02 -2.48
N TRP A 327 -15.85 -19.49 -3.15
CA TRP A 327 -15.15 -20.20 -4.21
C TRP A 327 -14.30 -21.36 -3.67
N ARG A 328 -14.32 -22.48 -4.40
CA ARG A 328 -13.44 -23.64 -4.13
C ARG A 328 -12.74 -24.04 -5.41
N SER A 329 -11.47 -24.33 -5.31
CA SER A 329 -10.70 -24.93 -6.42
C SER A 329 -11.33 -26.30 -6.75
N LYS A 330 -11.55 -26.51 -8.02
CA LYS A 330 -11.97 -27.84 -8.55
C LYS A 330 -10.86 -28.86 -8.45
#